data_a56e94371cb86597ff880a1cde2008d6
#
_entry.id   a56e94371cb86597ff880a1cde2008d6
#
_cell.length_a   1.000
_cell.length_b   1.000
_cell.length_c   1.000
_cell.angle_alpha   90.00
_cell.angle_beta   90.00
_cell.angle_gamma   90.00
#
_symmetry.space_group_name_H-M   'P 1'
#
loop_
_entity.id
_entity.type
_entity.pdbx_description
1 polymer ?
#
loop_
_entity_poly.entity_id
_entity_poly.type
_entity_poly.pdbx_seq_one_letter_code
_entity_poly.pdbx_strand_id
1 'polypeptide(L)'
;MPGEVVLEARGLIKDYSRARAVDGIDVIVHAGERVALLGPNGAGKTTTLFMILGVVAPDGGSISVCGFDLAHHRSQAAECIGFAAGYLPLTERMRVHEYLRLYGQLYGLADPEPRIKEGLERFRISHLANAMGTELSSGQRTLIGIVRSTLHQPRLLILDEPTASLDPDVALRVREGLIDVAKNEGTALLMTSHDMTDVEQVCERVLFLSQGRIVADGTPASIAESYGRGNLEGVFLHLAADREIAASQQTDHP
;
A
#
# COMPACT_ATOMS: atom_id res chain seq x y z
N MET A 1 -9.15 -9.92 21.10
CA MET A 1 -8.24 -8.84 21.52
C MET A 1 -7.71 -8.20 20.25
N PRO A 2 -7.58 -6.86 20.17
CA PRO A 2 -6.89 -6.27 19.04
C PRO A 2 -5.49 -6.88 18.95
N GLY A 3 -5.05 -7.24 17.75
CA GLY A 3 -3.73 -7.81 17.51
C GLY A 3 -2.60 -6.85 17.87
N GLU A 4 -1.35 -7.31 17.77
CA GLU A 4 -0.17 -6.47 17.96
C GLU A 4 -0.20 -5.28 16.97
N VAL A 5 0.08 -4.06 17.45
CA VAL A 5 0.18 -2.87 16.58
C VAL A 5 1.48 -2.95 15.79
N VAL A 6 1.37 -2.96 14.46
CA VAL A 6 2.51 -2.98 13.54
C VAL A 6 2.82 -1.59 13.00
N LEU A 7 1.81 -0.79 12.72
CA LEU A 7 1.95 0.61 12.32
C LEU A 7 1.13 1.49 13.27
N GLU A 8 1.75 2.50 13.80
CA GLU A 8 1.08 3.59 14.52
C GLU A 8 1.59 4.93 14.01
N ALA A 9 0.72 5.67 13.33
CA ALA A 9 0.93 7.03 12.90
C ALA A 9 -0.09 7.92 13.61
N ARG A 10 0.35 9.01 14.23
CA ARG A 10 -0.50 9.90 15.04
C ARG A 10 -0.32 11.34 14.64
N GLY A 11 -1.45 12.01 14.41
CA GLY A 11 -1.51 13.45 14.16
C GLY A 11 -0.66 13.90 12.97
N LEU A 12 -0.54 13.08 11.91
CA LEU A 12 0.35 13.38 10.80
C LEU A 12 -0.06 14.64 10.08
N ILE A 13 0.91 15.54 9.89
CA ILE A 13 0.75 16.78 9.15
C ILE A 13 1.83 16.86 8.07
N LYS A 14 1.44 17.29 6.87
CA LYS A 14 2.38 17.61 5.80
C LYS A 14 1.93 18.81 5.02
N ASP A 15 2.76 19.85 5.05
CA ASP A 15 2.58 21.09 4.31
C ASP A 15 3.56 21.11 3.11
N TYR A 16 3.04 21.46 1.94
CA TYR A 16 3.83 21.83 0.79
C TYR A 16 3.60 23.32 0.49
N SER A 17 4.50 23.94 -0.26
CA SER A 17 4.47 25.39 -0.53
C SER A 17 3.12 25.94 -1.03
N ARG A 18 2.25 25.10 -1.58
CA ARG A 18 0.96 25.50 -2.16
C ARG A 18 -0.25 25.03 -1.40
N ALA A 19 -0.13 24.00 -0.56
CA ALA A 19 -1.27 23.42 0.17
C ALA A 19 -0.83 22.45 1.26
N ARG A 20 -1.68 22.31 2.29
CA ARG A 20 -1.59 21.23 3.27
C ARG A 20 -2.08 19.94 2.63
N ALA A 21 -1.17 18.98 2.46
CA ALA A 21 -1.47 17.70 1.82
C ALA A 21 -2.03 16.66 2.80
N VAL A 22 -1.61 16.74 4.08
CA VAL A 22 -2.06 15.86 5.16
C VAL A 22 -2.29 16.74 6.40
N ASP A 23 -3.42 16.58 7.05
CA ASP A 23 -3.91 17.47 8.10
C ASP A 23 -4.42 16.70 9.33
N GLY A 24 -3.49 16.25 10.16
CA GLY A 24 -3.78 15.63 11.45
C GLY A 24 -4.38 14.23 11.36
N ILE A 25 -3.88 13.36 10.47
CA ILE A 25 -4.41 12.01 10.32
C ILE A 25 -3.77 11.01 11.30
N ASP A 26 -4.58 10.07 11.76
CA ASP A 26 -4.17 8.91 12.53
C ASP A 26 -4.34 7.64 11.69
N VAL A 27 -3.31 6.77 11.67
CA VAL A 27 -3.36 5.47 11.02
C VAL A 27 -2.78 4.42 11.97
N ILE A 28 -3.59 3.45 12.36
CA ILE A 28 -3.16 2.30 13.16
C ILE A 28 -3.46 1.06 12.35
N VAL A 29 -2.46 0.15 12.22
CA VAL A 29 -2.62 -1.13 11.56
C VAL A 29 -2.08 -2.23 12.46
N HIS A 30 -2.84 -3.31 12.62
CA HIS A 30 -2.49 -4.47 13.44
C HIS A 30 -1.90 -5.60 12.59
N ALA A 31 -1.18 -6.51 13.23
CA ALA A 31 -0.62 -7.69 12.58
C ALA A 31 -1.71 -8.49 11.84
N GLY A 32 -1.46 -8.83 10.57
CA GLY A 32 -2.38 -9.55 9.71
C GLY A 32 -3.59 -8.75 9.21
N GLU A 33 -3.77 -7.49 9.67
CA GLU A 33 -4.86 -6.62 9.22
C GLU A 33 -4.62 -6.14 7.78
N ARG A 34 -5.68 -6.08 6.98
CA ARG A 34 -5.66 -5.62 5.59
C ARG A 34 -6.44 -4.32 5.47
N VAL A 35 -5.70 -3.21 5.37
CA VAL A 35 -6.24 -1.85 5.39
C VAL A 35 -6.06 -1.19 4.03
N ALA A 36 -7.12 -0.59 3.49
CA ALA A 36 -7.05 0.27 2.32
C ALA A 36 -7.05 1.75 2.72
N LEU A 37 -6.21 2.51 2.04
CA LEU A 37 -6.20 3.97 2.09
C LEU A 37 -6.83 4.50 0.80
N LEU A 38 -8.10 4.86 0.85
CA LEU A 38 -8.89 5.34 -0.28
C LEU A 38 -9.01 6.87 -0.30
N GLY A 39 -9.42 7.39 -1.43
CA GLY A 39 -9.75 8.80 -1.60
C GLY A 39 -9.43 9.30 -3.01
N PRO A 40 -9.98 10.44 -3.42
CA PRO A 40 -9.75 11.02 -4.74
C PRO A 40 -8.28 11.44 -4.93
N ASN A 41 -7.92 11.75 -6.19
CA ASN A 41 -6.59 12.26 -6.51
C ASN A 41 -6.32 13.56 -5.75
N GLY A 42 -5.11 13.66 -5.14
CA GLY A 42 -4.74 14.80 -4.29
C GLY A 42 -5.37 14.80 -2.90
N ALA A 43 -5.98 13.69 -2.44
CA ALA A 43 -6.49 13.55 -1.07
C ALA A 43 -5.39 13.40 0.00
N GLY A 44 -4.14 13.13 -0.40
CA GLY A 44 -3.01 12.95 0.52
C GLY A 44 -2.51 11.49 0.63
N LYS A 45 -3.08 10.52 -0.11
CA LYS A 45 -2.72 9.09 -0.01
C LYS A 45 -1.23 8.82 -0.19
N THR A 46 -0.67 9.19 -1.34
CA THR A 46 0.77 8.98 -1.66
C THR A 46 1.67 9.71 -0.68
N THR A 47 1.31 10.93 -0.25
CA THR A 47 2.06 11.66 0.77
C THR A 47 2.07 10.90 2.10
N THR A 48 0.93 10.36 2.51
CA THR A 48 0.81 9.54 3.72
C THR A 48 1.67 8.28 3.62
N LEU A 49 1.62 7.54 2.50
CA LEU A 49 2.49 6.38 2.29
C LEU A 49 3.97 6.76 2.34
N PHE A 50 4.38 7.86 1.71
CA PHE A 50 5.78 8.30 1.72
C PHE A 50 6.26 8.76 3.10
N MET A 51 5.38 9.31 3.93
CA MET A 51 5.71 9.57 5.33
C MET A 51 5.91 8.28 6.12
N ILE A 52 5.03 7.28 5.95
CA ILE A 52 5.14 5.98 6.62
C ILE A 52 6.37 5.21 6.15
N LEU A 53 6.75 5.33 4.87
CA LEU A 53 7.99 4.76 4.33
C LEU A 53 9.26 5.52 4.77
N GLY A 54 9.11 6.66 5.44
CA GLY A 54 10.23 7.53 5.83
C GLY A 54 10.90 8.24 4.65
N VAL A 55 10.28 8.27 3.47
CA VAL A 55 10.78 8.99 2.28
C VAL A 55 10.56 10.49 2.44
N VAL A 56 9.43 10.87 3.04
CA VAL A 56 9.06 12.26 3.35
C VAL A 56 8.94 12.41 4.85
N ALA A 57 9.61 13.38 5.45
CA ALA A 57 9.46 13.71 6.85
C ALA A 57 8.11 14.44 7.07
N PRO A 58 7.29 14.04 8.06
CA PRO A 58 6.13 14.81 8.47
C PRO A 58 6.55 16.16 9.08
N ASP A 59 5.71 17.17 8.93
CA ASP A 59 5.89 18.48 9.58
C ASP A 59 5.28 18.50 10.99
N GLY A 60 4.44 17.52 11.32
CA GLY A 60 3.87 17.27 12.65
C GLY A 60 3.42 15.83 12.78
N GLY A 61 3.25 15.40 14.04
CA GLY A 61 2.87 14.05 14.39
C GLY A 61 4.07 13.10 14.55
N SER A 62 3.77 11.81 14.69
CA SER A 62 4.79 10.75 14.89
C SER A 62 4.41 9.49 14.14
N ILE A 63 5.41 8.67 13.80
CA ILE A 63 5.22 7.38 13.13
C ILE A 63 6.10 6.37 13.83
N SER A 64 5.51 5.23 14.21
CA SER A 64 6.26 4.05 14.64
C SER A 64 5.85 2.82 13.82
N VAL A 65 6.83 1.99 13.47
CA VAL A 65 6.61 0.71 12.80
C VAL A 65 7.27 -0.38 13.65
N CYS A 66 6.51 -1.40 14.01
CA CYS A 66 6.95 -2.47 14.91
C CYS A 66 7.54 -1.94 16.23
N GLY A 67 7.02 -0.82 16.75
CA GLY A 67 7.53 -0.16 17.95
C GLY A 67 8.76 0.72 17.75
N PHE A 68 9.34 0.77 16.54
CA PHE A 68 10.47 1.63 16.20
C PHE A 68 9.97 2.99 15.72
N ASP A 69 10.32 4.05 16.44
CA ASP A 69 10.06 5.43 16.02
C ASP A 69 10.85 5.74 14.73
N LEU A 70 10.15 6.14 13.68
CA LEU A 70 10.72 6.35 12.36
C LEU A 70 11.71 7.53 12.32
N ALA A 71 11.55 8.53 13.18
CA ALA A 71 12.45 9.68 13.24
C ALA A 71 13.82 9.32 13.86
N HIS A 72 13.85 8.37 14.79
CA HIS A 72 15.06 8.02 15.56
C HIS A 72 15.63 6.65 15.20
N HIS A 73 14.78 5.71 14.74
CA HIS A 73 15.14 4.30 14.49
C HIS A 73 14.77 3.86 13.07
N ARG A 74 15.05 4.73 12.08
CA ARG A 74 14.62 4.54 10.68
C ARG A 74 15.08 3.20 10.08
N SER A 75 16.30 2.75 10.36
CA SER A 75 16.81 1.50 9.81
C SER A 75 16.02 0.30 10.32
N GLN A 76 15.78 0.23 11.64
CA GLN A 76 15.02 -0.86 12.27
C GLN A 76 13.55 -0.85 11.78
N ALA A 77 12.94 0.34 11.66
CA ALA A 77 11.60 0.46 11.09
C ALA A 77 11.56 -0.01 9.64
N ALA A 78 12.57 0.35 8.82
CA ALA A 78 12.64 -0.04 7.42
C ALA A 78 12.80 -1.55 7.22
N GLU A 79 13.50 -2.25 8.11
CA GLU A 79 13.63 -3.72 8.09
C GLU A 79 12.28 -4.43 8.27
N CYS A 80 11.30 -3.77 8.91
CA CYS A 80 9.95 -4.29 9.10
C CYS A 80 9.04 -4.04 7.90
N ILE A 81 9.44 -3.21 6.93
CA ILE A 81 8.59 -2.73 5.85
C ILE A 81 8.97 -3.39 4.52
N GLY A 82 7.99 -3.96 3.83
CA GLY A 82 8.03 -4.25 2.40
C GLY A 82 7.29 -3.17 1.62
N PHE A 83 7.81 -2.80 0.45
CA PHE A 83 7.16 -1.82 -0.41
C PHE A 83 7.12 -2.28 -1.87
N ALA A 84 5.94 -2.23 -2.46
CA ALA A 84 5.74 -2.41 -3.90
C ALA A 84 4.79 -1.34 -4.45
N ALA A 85 5.11 -0.88 -5.66
CA ALA A 85 4.26 0.02 -6.43
C ALA A 85 4.29 -0.40 -7.89
N GLY A 86 3.16 -0.29 -8.58
CA GLY A 86 3.04 -0.73 -9.96
C GLY A 86 3.95 0.01 -10.96
N TYR A 87 4.43 1.20 -10.57
CA TYR A 87 5.33 2.04 -11.37
C TYR A 87 6.83 1.86 -11.08
N LEU A 88 7.21 1.01 -10.11
CA LEU A 88 8.62 0.81 -9.80
C LEU A 88 9.32 0.01 -10.91
N PRO A 89 10.44 0.51 -11.44
CA PRO A 89 11.15 -0.17 -12.52
C PRO A 89 11.79 -1.48 -12.02
N LEU A 90 11.66 -2.53 -12.80
CA LEU A 90 12.45 -3.74 -12.67
C LEU A 90 13.73 -3.58 -13.51
N THR A 91 14.86 -4.10 -13.02
CA THR A 91 16.12 -4.06 -13.77
C THR A 91 16.01 -4.90 -15.04
N GLU A 92 16.06 -4.26 -16.22
CA GLU A 92 15.85 -4.91 -17.52
C GLU A 92 16.95 -5.91 -17.89
N ARG A 93 18.17 -5.73 -17.35
CA ARG A 93 19.38 -6.47 -17.71
C ARG A 93 19.69 -7.67 -16.81
N MET A 94 18.74 -8.07 -15.97
CA MET A 94 18.89 -9.22 -15.08
C MET A 94 17.77 -10.23 -15.35
N ARG A 95 18.04 -11.50 -15.07
CA ARG A 95 16.98 -12.51 -14.96
C ARG A 95 16.19 -12.28 -13.67
N VAL A 96 14.92 -12.67 -13.68
CA VAL A 96 14.03 -12.56 -12.51
C VAL A 96 14.68 -13.17 -11.26
N HIS A 97 15.21 -14.40 -11.39
CA HIS A 97 15.85 -15.09 -10.27
C HIS A 97 17.09 -14.33 -9.74
N GLU A 98 17.95 -13.82 -10.63
CA GLU A 98 19.13 -13.03 -10.25
C GLU A 98 18.73 -11.75 -9.52
N TYR A 99 17.68 -11.08 -10.01
CA TYR A 99 17.12 -9.88 -9.40
C TYR A 99 16.58 -10.16 -8.00
N LEU A 100 15.77 -11.21 -7.83
CA LEU A 100 15.21 -11.58 -6.52
C LEU A 100 16.31 -12.01 -5.54
N ARG A 101 17.32 -12.76 -6.02
CA ARG A 101 18.47 -13.17 -5.21
C ARG A 101 19.28 -11.97 -4.73
N LEU A 102 19.54 -10.99 -5.60
CA LEU A 102 20.21 -9.74 -5.23
C LEU A 102 19.46 -9.03 -4.10
N TYR A 103 18.12 -8.87 -4.23
CA TYR A 103 17.32 -8.24 -3.20
C TYR A 103 17.24 -9.05 -1.91
N GLY A 104 17.16 -10.38 -2.00
CA GLY A 104 17.22 -11.24 -0.83
C GLY A 104 18.52 -11.02 -0.03
N GLN A 105 19.66 -10.90 -0.73
CA GLN A 105 20.95 -10.58 -0.11
C GLN A 105 20.99 -9.16 0.48
N LEU A 106 20.42 -8.17 -0.21
CA LEU A 106 20.31 -6.79 0.30
C LEU A 106 19.43 -6.71 1.56
N TYR A 107 18.42 -7.57 1.67
CA TYR A 107 17.61 -7.73 2.87
C TYR A 107 18.28 -8.58 3.97
N GLY A 108 19.51 -9.02 3.77
CA GLY A 108 20.28 -9.77 4.78
C GLY A 108 19.95 -11.25 4.86
N LEU A 109 19.23 -11.83 3.88
CA LEU A 109 18.95 -13.27 3.87
C LEU A 109 20.23 -14.05 3.53
N ALA A 110 20.61 -14.97 4.43
CA ALA A 110 21.78 -15.84 4.24
C ALA A 110 21.59 -16.78 3.03
N ASP A 111 20.38 -17.33 2.87
CA ASP A 111 19.94 -18.11 1.72
C ASP A 111 18.56 -17.62 1.26
N PRO A 112 18.48 -16.83 0.17
CA PRO A 112 17.20 -16.33 -0.34
C PRO A 112 16.42 -17.36 -1.18
N GLU A 113 17.03 -18.49 -1.58
CA GLU A 113 16.44 -19.43 -2.54
C GLU A 113 15.08 -19.99 -2.09
N PRO A 114 14.90 -20.45 -0.83
CA PRO A 114 13.60 -20.94 -0.38
C PRO A 114 12.51 -19.88 -0.47
N ARG A 115 12.82 -18.62 -0.13
CA ARG A 115 11.87 -17.50 -0.17
C ARG A 115 11.55 -17.06 -1.59
N ILE A 116 12.52 -17.10 -2.48
CA ILE A 116 12.30 -16.84 -3.94
C ILE A 116 11.35 -17.87 -4.50
N LYS A 117 11.62 -19.16 -4.26
CA LYS A 117 10.77 -20.25 -4.73
C LYS A 117 9.34 -20.09 -4.24
N GLU A 118 9.17 -19.92 -2.91
CA GLU A 118 7.85 -19.75 -2.28
C GLU A 118 7.10 -18.54 -2.86
N GLY A 119 7.75 -17.37 -2.99
CA GLY A 119 7.13 -16.18 -3.56
C GLY A 119 6.69 -16.37 -5.01
N LEU A 120 7.52 -16.96 -5.85
CA LEU A 120 7.18 -17.26 -7.25
C LEU A 120 6.03 -18.26 -7.37
N GLU A 121 5.97 -19.28 -6.51
CA GLU A 121 4.87 -20.25 -6.46
C GLU A 121 3.56 -19.60 -5.99
N ARG A 122 3.61 -18.80 -4.91
CA ARG A 122 2.45 -18.07 -4.37
C ARG A 122 1.74 -17.23 -5.41
N PHE A 123 2.49 -16.48 -6.20
CA PHE A 123 1.94 -15.64 -7.26
C PHE A 123 1.82 -16.35 -8.62
N ARG A 124 2.09 -17.67 -8.69
CA ARG A 124 1.97 -18.53 -9.89
C ARG A 124 2.82 -18.04 -11.08
N ILE A 125 4.04 -17.58 -10.79
CA ILE A 125 4.99 -17.05 -11.80
C ILE A 125 6.33 -17.78 -11.80
N SER A 126 6.43 -19.01 -11.29
CA SER A 126 7.67 -19.81 -11.27
C SER A 126 8.29 -20.01 -12.66
N HIS A 127 7.45 -20.04 -13.71
CA HIS A 127 7.91 -20.14 -15.09
C HIS A 127 8.70 -18.92 -15.57
N LEU A 128 8.61 -17.78 -14.89
CA LEU A 128 9.33 -16.55 -15.21
C LEU A 128 10.72 -16.46 -14.56
N ALA A 129 11.11 -17.42 -13.73
CA ALA A 129 12.36 -17.35 -12.95
C ALA A 129 13.60 -17.07 -13.83
N ASN A 130 13.65 -17.62 -15.04
CA ASN A 130 14.76 -17.46 -15.99
C ASN A 130 14.53 -16.37 -17.05
N ALA A 131 13.36 -15.74 -17.08
CA ALA A 131 13.07 -14.67 -18.04
C ALA A 131 13.90 -13.43 -17.75
N MET A 132 14.30 -12.71 -18.81
CA MET A 132 14.95 -11.41 -18.69
C MET A 132 13.93 -10.34 -18.35
N GLY A 133 14.32 -9.29 -17.60
CA GLY A 133 13.45 -8.17 -17.30
C GLY A 133 12.83 -7.49 -18.52
N THR A 134 13.54 -7.50 -19.66
CA THR A 134 13.03 -6.99 -20.96
C THR A 134 11.89 -7.80 -21.56
N GLU A 135 11.78 -9.09 -21.23
CA GLU A 135 10.79 -10.02 -21.78
C GLU A 135 9.44 -9.97 -21.03
N LEU A 136 9.39 -9.26 -19.92
CA LEU A 136 8.25 -9.25 -19.02
C LEU A 136 7.19 -8.22 -19.42
N SER A 137 5.92 -8.59 -19.36
CA SER A 137 4.80 -7.65 -19.41
C SER A 137 4.78 -6.74 -18.16
N SER A 138 4.03 -5.63 -18.24
CA SER A 138 3.83 -4.73 -17.08
C SER A 138 3.29 -5.48 -15.86
N GLY A 139 2.26 -6.31 -16.04
CA GLY A 139 1.67 -7.11 -14.98
C GLY A 139 2.64 -8.14 -14.37
N GLN A 140 3.47 -8.78 -15.19
CA GLN A 140 4.50 -9.68 -14.70
C GLN A 140 5.56 -8.94 -13.88
N ARG A 141 5.95 -7.73 -14.28
CA ARG A 141 6.87 -6.87 -13.52
C ARG A 141 6.28 -6.49 -12.16
N THR A 142 4.98 -6.16 -12.11
CA THR A 142 4.28 -5.87 -10.86
C THR A 142 4.31 -7.07 -9.91
N LEU A 143 3.97 -8.27 -10.39
CA LEU A 143 4.04 -9.51 -9.58
C LEU A 143 5.44 -9.77 -9.02
N ILE A 144 6.49 -9.61 -9.84
CA ILE A 144 7.87 -9.76 -9.38
C ILE A 144 8.25 -8.69 -8.35
N GLY A 145 7.78 -7.45 -8.53
CA GLY A 145 7.95 -6.38 -7.56
C GLY A 145 7.31 -6.70 -6.20
N ILE A 146 6.13 -7.32 -6.21
CA ILE A 146 5.47 -7.78 -4.99
C ILE A 146 6.25 -8.94 -4.36
N VAL A 147 6.67 -9.97 -5.13
CA VAL A 147 7.52 -11.06 -4.62
C VAL A 147 8.78 -10.50 -3.97
N ARG A 148 9.47 -9.57 -4.63
CA ARG A 148 10.65 -8.90 -4.06
C ARG A 148 10.34 -8.28 -2.69
N SER A 149 9.22 -7.56 -2.57
CA SER A 149 8.85 -6.84 -1.34
C SER A 149 8.47 -7.77 -0.17
N THR A 150 8.22 -9.05 -0.44
CA THR A 150 7.88 -10.06 0.59
C THR A 150 9.02 -10.99 0.96
N LEU A 151 10.18 -10.95 0.27
CA LEU A 151 11.29 -11.89 0.49
C LEU A 151 11.77 -11.96 1.93
N HIS A 152 11.87 -10.83 2.61
CA HIS A 152 12.35 -10.70 3.98
C HIS A 152 11.25 -10.85 5.04
N GLN A 153 10.06 -11.31 4.64
CA GLN A 153 8.89 -11.48 5.54
C GLN A 153 8.56 -10.23 6.35
N PRO A 154 8.25 -9.11 5.68
CA PRO A 154 7.99 -7.86 6.37
C PRO A 154 6.79 -7.99 7.31
N ARG A 155 6.80 -7.26 8.41
CA ARG A 155 5.66 -7.16 9.31
C ARG A 155 4.57 -6.23 8.75
N LEU A 156 4.97 -5.25 7.92
CA LEU A 156 4.11 -4.31 7.21
C LEU A 156 4.44 -4.31 5.72
N LEU A 157 3.48 -4.65 4.88
CA LEU A 157 3.60 -4.53 3.43
C LEU A 157 2.78 -3.36 2.94
N ILE A 158 3.46 -2.36 2.39
CA ILE A 158 2.86 -1.16 1.81
C ILE A 158 2.79 -1.33 0.30
N LEU A 159 1.61 -1.08 -0.27
CA LEU A 159 1.33 -1.31 -1.68
C LEU A 159 0.68 -0.04 -2.27
N ASP A 160 1.33 0.55 -3.28
CA ASP A 160 0.76 1.71 -3.98
C ASP A 160 0.21 1.27 -5.33
N GLU A 161 -1.12 1.20 -5.42
CA GLU A 161 -1.86 0.80 -6.63
C GLU A 161 -1.40 -0.56 -7.21
N PRO A 162 -1.38 -1.67 -6.41
CA PRO A 162 -0.74 -2.93 -6.80
C PRO A 162 -1.41 -3.66 -7.97
N THR A 163 -2.65 -3.30 -8.30
CA THR A 163 -3.46 -3.93 -9.37
C THR A 163 -3.76 -2.97 -10.52
N ALA A 164 -3.29 -1.73 -10.46
CA ALA A 164 -3.56 -0.73 -11.48
C ALA A 164 -3.09 -1.17 -12.86
N SER A 165 -3.99 -1.06 -13.84
CA SER A 165 -3.72 -1.38 -15.25
C SER A 165 -3.28 -2.84 -15.50
N LEU A 166 -3.65 -3.76 -14.62
CA LEU A 166 -3.39 -5.20 -14.81
C LEU A 166 -4.57 -5.87 -15.53
N ASP A 167 -4.23 -6.90 -16.30
CA ASP A 167 -5.26 -7.80 -16.83
C ASP A 167 -5.99 -8.52 -15.69
N PRO A 168 -7.29 -8.84 -15.83
CA PRO A 168 -8.11 -9.40 -14.75
C PRO A 168 -7.54 -10.67 -14.09
N ASP A 169 -6.88 -11.53 -14.87
CA ASP A 169 -6.25 -12.76 -14.36
C ASP A 169 -4.99 -12.46 -13.53
N VAL A 170 -4.23 -11.44 -13.90
CA VAL A 170 -3.05 -11.00 -13.15
C VAL A 170 -3.50 -10.30 -11.85
N ALA A 171 -4.50 -9.43 -11.92
CA ALA A 171 -5.09 -8.78 -10.75
C ALA A 171 -5.62 -9.80 -9.73
N LEU A 172 -6.29 -10.87 -10.22
CA LEU A 172 -6.74 -11.98 -9.35
C LEU A 172 -5.57 -12.65 -8.61
N ARG A 173 -4.46 -12.96 -9.31
CA ARG A 173 -3.26 -13.56 -8.67
C ARG A 173 -2.65 -12.63 -7.63
N VAL A 174 -2.62 -11.32 -7.90
CA VAL A 174 -2.16 -10.33 -6.91
C VAL A 174 -3.04 -10.39 -5.66
N ARG A 175 -4.36 -10.31 -5.81
CA ARG A 175 -5.30 -10.35 -4.67
C ARG A 175 -5.16 -11.62 -3.84
N GLU A 176 -5.18 -12.79 -4.48
CA GLU A 176 -5.04 -14.08 -3.80
C GLU A 176 -3.70 -14.18 -3.06
N GLY A 177 -2.60 -13.78 -3.72
CA GLY A 177 -1.27 -13.81 -3.12
C GLY A 177 -1.13 -12.85 -1.94
N LEU A 178 -1.71 -11.65 -2.01
CA LEU A 178 -1.70 -10.69 -0.89
C LEU A 178 -2.51 -11.19 0.31
N ILE A 179 -3.68 -11.79 0.06
CA ILE A 179 -4.49 -12.39 1.13
C ILE A 179 -3.72 -13.54 1.78
N ASP A 180 -3.01 -14.35 0.99
CA ASP A 180 -2.20 -15.46 1.49
C ASP A 180 -1.05 -14.96 2.37
N VAL A 181 -0.31 -13.92 1.94
CA VAL A 181 0.75 -13.28 2.74
C VAL A 181 0.21 -12.80 4.09
N ALA A 182 -0.93 -12.10 4.09
CA ALA A 182 -1.50 -11.59 5.32
C ALA A 182 -1.94 -12.72 6.29
N LYS A 183 -2.61 -13.76 5.76
CA LYS A 183 -3.16 -14.85 6.56
C LYS A 183 -2.10 -15.82 7.09
N ASN A 184 -1.12 -16.18 6.25
CA ASN A 184 -0.17 -17.25 6.57
C ASN A 184 1.12 -16.72 7.21
N GLU A 185 1.52 -15.48 6.91
CA GLU A 185 2.72 -14.87 7.50
C GLU A 185 2.40 -13.84 8.59
N GLY A 186 1.11 -13.47 8.76
CA GLY A 186 0.70 -12.44 9.71
C GLY A 186 1.13 -11.03 9.31
N THR A 187 1.52 -10.83 8.05
CA THR A 187 1.92 -9.54 7.51
C THR A 187 0.73 -8.59 7.45
N ALA A 188 0.86 -7.42 8.05
CA ALA A 188 -0.12 -6.34 7.90
C ALA A 188 -0.04 -5.74 6.51
N LEU A 189 -1.16 -5.44 5.87
CA LEU A 189 -1.22 -4.78 4.56
C LEU A 189 -1.77 -3.37 4.71
N LEU A 190 -1.09 -2.40 4.10
CA LEU A 190 -1.61 -1.06 3.86
C LEU A 190 -1.52 -0.78 2.36
N MET A 191 -2.67 -0.68 1.68
CA MET A 191 -2.68 -0.48 0.23
C MET A 191 -3.50 0.72 -0.19
N THR A 192 -3.07 1.39 -1.27
CA THR A 192 -3.92 2.31 -2.01
C THR A 192 -4.52 1.59 -3.21
N SER A 193 -5.72 1.95 -3.59
CA SER A 193 -6.33 1.56 -4.86
C SER A 193 -7.37 2.60 -5.29
N HIS A 194 -7.62 2.67 -6.58
CA HIS A 194 -8.77 3.36 -7.16
C HIS A 194 -9.83 2.37 -7.67
N ASP A 195 -9.55 1.07 -7.65
CA ASP A 195 -10.50 0.00 -7.94
C ASP A 195 -11.18 -0.47 -6.64
N MET A 196 -12.46 -0.14 -6.49
CA MET A 196 -13.24 -0.49 -5.30
C MET A 196 -13.43 -2.00 -5.17
N THR A 197 -13.45 -2.73 -6.29
CA THR A 197 -13.54 -4.20 -6.28
C THR A 197 -12.32 -4.83 -5.60
N ASP A 198 -11.11 -4.32 -5.90
CA ASP A 198 -9.89 -4.80 -5.26
C ASP A 198 -9.92 -4.55 -3.74
N VAL A 199 -10.39 -3.38 -3.34
CA VAL A 199 -10.50 -3.02 -1.93
C VAL A 199 -11.49 -3.92 -1.20
N GLU A 200 -12.69 -4.12 -1.76
CA GLU A 200 -13.72 -4.96 -1.15
C GLU A 200 -13.30 -6.45 -1.06
N GLN A 201 -12.47 -6.92 -2.00
CA GLN A 201 -11.99 -8.31 -2.01
C GLN A 201 -10.79 -8.55 -1.10
N VAL A 202 -9.87 -7.58 -0.99
CA VAL A 202 -8.60 -7.75 -0.26
C VAL A 202 -8.69 -7.22 1.17
N CYS A 203 -9.31 -6.04 1.38
CA CYS A 203 -9.22 -5.30 2.62
C CYS A 203 -10.41 -5.53 3.54
N GLU A 204 -10.15 -5.59 4.84
CA GLU A 204 -11.17 -5.71 5.89
C GLU A 204 -11.58 -4.35 6.44
N ARG A 205 -10.70 -3.35 6.30
CA ARG A 205 -10.89 -1.99 6.80
C ARG A 205 -10.45 -0.97 5.75
N VAL A 206 -11.16 0.12 5.71
CA VAL A 206 -10.93 1.23 4.80
C VAL A 206 -10.78 2.51 5.59
N LEU A 207 -9.72 3.26 5.31
CA LEU A 207 -9.50 4.63 5.73
C LEU A 207 -9.78 5.53 4.52
N PHE A 208 -10.85 6.30 4.56
CA PHE A 208 -11.21 7.16 3.44
C PHE A 208 -10.64 8.56 3.66
N LEU A 209 -9.71 8.97 2.78
CA LEU A 209 -9.09 10.30 2.81
C LEU A 209 -9.83 11.27 1.91
N SER A 210 -10.07 12.46 2.43
CA SER A 210 -10.52 13.62 1.67
C SER A 210 -9.84 14.88 2.19
N GLN A 211 -9.28 15.68 1.32
CA GLN A 211 -8.63 16.97 1.67
C GLN A 211 -7.62 16.85 2.84
N GLY A 212 -6.79 15.80 2.81
CA GLY A 212 -5.76 15.54 3.81
C GLY A 212 -6.28 15.00 5.14
N ARG A 213 -7.56 14.68 5.29
CA ARG A 213 -8.16 14.15 6.51
C ARG A 213 -8.82 12.79 6.28
N ILE A 214 -8.85 11.96 7.32
CA ILE A 214 -9.66 10.73 7.30
C ILE A 214 -11.11 11.14 7.63
N VAL A 215 -12.00 10.90 6.66
CA VAL A 215 -13.44 11.24 6.78
C VAL A 215 -14.31 10.01 7.05
N ALA A 216 -13.78 8.82 6.84
CA ALA A 216 -14.44 7.57 7.23
C ALA A 216 -13.38 6.50 7.56
N ASP A 217 -13.69 5.66 8.54
CA ASP A 217 -12.87 4.54 9.01
C ASP A 217 -13.81 3.39 9.40
N GLY A 218 -13.68 2.25 8.75
CA GLY A 218 -14.53 1.09 9.00
C GLY A 218 -14.41 0.01 7.95
N THR A 219 -15.28 -0.99 8.02
CA THR A 219 -15.38 -2.01 6.97
C THR A 219 -15.98 -1.39 5.70
N PRO A 220 -15.69 -1.96 4.50
CA PRO A 220 -16.32 -1.52 3.25
C PRO A 220 -17.85 -1.36 3.37
N ALA A 221 -18.52 -2.35 3.96
CA ALA A 221 -19.97 -2.36 4.13
C ALA A 221 -20.46 -1.27 5.11
N SER A 222 -19.80 -1.10 6.27
CA SER A 222 -20.21 -0.09 7.26
C SER A 222 -20.05 1.34 6.73
N ILE A 223 -19.01 1.59 5.93
CA ILE A 223 -18.82 2.90 5.29
C ILE A 223 -19.91 3.14 4.25
N ALA A 224 -20.19 2.18 3.37
CA ALA A 224 -21.25 2.30 2.37
C ALA A 224 -22.61 2.61 3.05
N GLU A 225 -22.95 1.91 4.12
CA GLU A 225 -24.17 2.12 4.89
C GLU A 225 -24.23 3.51 5.54
N SER A 226 -23.14 3.98 6.15
CA SER A 226 -23.08 5.29 6.82
C SER A 226 -23.31 6.47 5.86
N TYR A 227 -22.96 6.31 4.60
CA TYR A 227 -23.21 7.29 3.53
C TYR A 227 -24.53 7.04 2.78
N GLY A 228 -25.33 6.04 3.17
CA GLY A 228 -26.57 5.68 2.49
C GLY A 228 -26.33 5.21 1.04
N ARG A 229 -25.20 4.55 0.78
CA ARG A 229 -24.80 4.05 -0.53
C ARG A 229 -24.76 2.53 -0.55
N GLY A 230 -24.96 1.92 -1.72
CA GLY A 230 -24.98 0.46 -1.85
C GLY A 230 -23.58 -0.19 -1.81
N ASN A 231 -22.52 0.58 -2.09
CA ASN A 231 -21.13 0.11 -2.15
C ASN A 231 -20.13 1.26 -1.98
N LEU A 232 -18.83 0.94 -1.89
CA LEU A 232 -17.77 1.94 -1.76
C LEU A 232 -17.65 2.87 -2.98
N GLU A 233 -17.95 2.40 -4.19
CA GLU A 233 -17.93 3.25 -5.39
C GLU A 233 -18.91 4.41 -5.28
N GLY A 234 -20.13 4.16 -4.77
CA GLY A 234 -21.11 5.20 -4.48
C GLY A 234 -20.65 6.22 -3.45
N VAL A 235 -19.89 5.80 -2.43
CA VAL A 235 -19.26 6.70 -1.44
C VAL A 235 -18.18 7.54 -2.10
N PHE A 236 -17.32 6.91 -2.90
CA PHE A 236 -16.25 7.60 -3.61
C PHE A 236 -16.77 8.69 -4.52
N LEU A 237 -17.78 8.39 -5.34
CA LEU A 237 -18.42 9.36 -6.24
C LEU A 237 -19.07 10.52 -5.48
N HIS A 238 -19.71 10.25 -4.34
CA HIS A 238 -20.29 11.28 -3.49
C HIS A 238 -19.22 12.26 -2.95
N LEU A 239 -18.15 11.72 -2.36
CA LEU A 239 -17.06 12.54 -1.81
C LEU A 239 -16.23 13.26 -2.88
N ALA A 240 -16.14 12.71 -4.10
CA ALA A 240 -15.52 13.39 -5.24
C ALA A 240 -16.36 14.58 -5.72
N ALA A 241 -17.69 14.43 -5.80
CA ALA A 241 -18.61 15.49 -6.18
C ALA A 241 -18.62 16.65 -5.17
N ASP A 242 -18.62 16.37 -3.88
CA ASP A 242 -18.57 17.39 -2.83
C ASP A 242 -17.28 18.24 -2.92
N ARG A 243 -16.17 17.63 -3.34
CA ARG A 243 -14.91 18.33 -3.56
C ARG A 243 -14.97 19.29 -4.75
N GLU A 244 -15.59 18.90 -5.86
CA GLU A 244 -15.74 19.75 -7.04
C GLU A 244 -16.62 20.96 -6.74
N ILE A 245 -17.69 20.79 -5.96
CA ILE A 245 -18.56 21.86 -5.51
C ILE A 245 -17.80 22.84 -4.61
N ALA A 246 -17.00 22.33 -3.66
CA ALA A 246 -16.20 23.15 -2.75
C ALA A 246 -15.10 23.94 -3.49
N ALA A 247 -14.48 23.34 -4.51
CA ALA A 247 -13.46 23.98 -5.35
C ALA A 247 -14.04 25.10 -6.24
N SER A 248 -15.23 24.91 -6.78
CA SER A 248 -15.91 25.92 -7.60
C SER A 248 -16.34 27.14 -6.78
N GLN A 249 -16.71 26.95 -5.50
CA GLN A 249 -17.08 28.05 -4.61
C GLN A 249 -15.89 28.89 -4.15
N GLN A 250 -14.65 28.33 -4.13
CA GLN A 250 -13.43 29.07 -3.77
C GLN A 250 -12.88 29.92 -4.93
N THR A 251 -13.25 29.63 -6.17
CA THR A 251 -12.82 30.39 -7.35
C THR A 251 -13.72 31.59 -7.65
N ASP A 252 -14.90 31.69 -7.04
CA ASP A 252 -15.87 32.78 -7.27
C ASP A 252 -15.74 33.96 -6.28
N HIS A 253 -14.72 34.00 -5.43
CA HIS A 253 -14.39 35.17 -4.63
C HIS A 253 -13.17 35.88 -5.22
N PRO A 254 -13.36 37.07 -5.84
CA PRO A 254 -12.30 37.88 -6.40
C PRO A 254 -11.35 38.48 -5.35
#